data_f43c13e85170d70179639bc33d7ec911
#
_entry.id   f43c13e85170d70179639bc33d7ec911
#
_cell.length_a   1.000
_cell.length_b   1.000
_cell.length_c   1.000
_cell.angle_alpha   90.00
_cell.angle_beta   90.00
_cell.angle_gamma   90.00
#
_symmetry.space_group_name_H-M   'P 1'
#
loop_
_entity.id
_entity.type
_entity.pdbx_description
1 polymer ?
#
loop_
_entity_poly.entity_id
_entity_poly.type
_entity_poly.pdbx_seq_one_letter_code
_entity_poly.pdbx_strand_id
1 'polypeptide(L)'
;MNLHRIRRARGFSLVELMVSVVIGLLAILFATRIMTDGERNKDAAMGGSDSMQNGMLAMFQISADAEQAGFGLNDPLITGCNTVFSDTQGYALAPAQRDGVTVRPLAAAVIEPGDEGPDRLTLYAGSATGGATTLRVTQNYVGGNTITVDRRPWGYFALGDVIVVAPEQIGENCAMAQISVEPSTQPPNPMQLQFGSVEQRFNRGQLDVLYDGNTTRVFNLGPGARLAFHTWSVDKGYLRLRATDMAGAAVEAGQAVADNIVMLKAQYGFDTREATDFKPGLGTAVGQWSSEMIDADGDGVEGGAGDYGRIVALRIAVVARAKNPERPVADADGEAVCKATVEVENQEPVYLFNRAQPEGVEAAPVKVDLAVEGDPVDWQCYRYRVFETIVPLRNAGWRN
;
A
#
# COMPACT_ATOMS: atom_id res chain seq x y z
N MET A 1 33.56 -24.89 87.01
CA MET A 1 33.47 -26.05 86.09
C MET A 1 32.04 -26.15 85.52
N ASN A 2 31.81 -25.55 84.36
CA ASN A 2 30.47 -25.44 83.73
C ASN A 2 30.29 -26.62 82.79
N LEU A 3 29.42 -27.56 83.19
CA LEU A 3 29.00 -28.70 82.38
C LEU A 3 28.03 -28.24 81.26
N HIS A 4 28.55 -28.21 80.02
CA HIS A 4 27.73 -28.01 78.85
C HIS A 4 26.80 -29.24 78.68
N ARG A 5 25.51 -29.06 78.88
CA ARG A 5 24.48 -30.08 78.54
C ARG A 5 24.43 -30.20 77.01
N ILE A 6 24.92 -31.32 76.48
CA ILE A 6 24.75 -31.71 75.09
C ILE A 6 23.24 -32.07 74.89
N ARG A 7 22.54 -31.20 74.22
CA ARG A 7 21.16 -31.51 73.73
C ARG A 7 21.24 -32.64 72.72
N ARG A 8 20.71 -33.78 73.03
CA ARG A 8 20.52 -34.90 72.08
C ARG A 8 19.61 -34.38 70.94
N ALA A 9 20.12 -34.35 69.70
CA ALA A 9 19.32 -34.13 68.50
C ALA A 9 18.32 -35.31 68.41
N ARG A 10 17.04 -34.97 68.37
CA ARG A 10 15.99 -35.94 68.04
C ARG A 10 16.11 -36.26 66.54
N GLY A 11 16.29 -37.52 66.16
CA GLY A 11 16.32 -37.97 64.81
C GLY A 11 14.93 -37.79 64.16
N PHE A 12 14.90 -37.43 62.89
CA PHE A 12 13.66 -37.35 62.11
C PHE A 12 13.00 -38.72 61.95
N SER A 13 11.67 -38.81 62.11
CA SER A 13 10.88 -39.97 61.82
C SER A 13 10.80 -40.19 60.31
N LEU A 14 10.81 -41.44 59.86
CA LEU A 14 10.64 -41.78 58.42
C LEU A 14 9.35 -41.22 57.86
N VAL A 15 8.27 -41.17 58.63
CA VAL A 15 6.98 -40.58 58.26
C VAL A 15 7.09 -39.06 58.10
N GLU A 16 7.86 -38.39 59.00
CA GLU A 16 8.07 -36.93 58.93
C GLU A 16 8.84 -36.55 57.67
N LEU A 17 9.80 -37.39 57.26
CA LEU A 17 10.54 -37.21 56.03
C LEU A 17 9.66 -37.43 54.80
N MET A 18 8.80 -38.46 54.80
CA MET A 18 7.86 -38.68 53.70
C MET A 18 6.85 -37.56 53.54
N VAL A 19 6.30 -37.05 54.65
CA VAL A 19 5.34 -35.94 54.62
C VAL A 19 6.01 -34.64 54.12
N SER A 20 7.24 -34.35 54.58
CA SER A 20 7.97 -33.18 54.11
C SER A 20 8.32 -33.24 52.63
N VAL A 21 8.66 -34.42 52.08
CA VAL A 21 8.89 -34.61 50.65
C VAL A 21 7.59 -34.39 49.84
N VAL A 22 6.46 -34.93 50.30
CA VAL A 22 5.17 -34.71 49.62
C VAL A 22 4.75 -33.25 49.62
N ILE A 23 4.88 -32.56 50.75
CA ILE A 23 4.59 -31.13 50.84
C ILE A 23 5.53 -30.35 49.95
N GLY A 24 6.83 -30.68 49.92
CA GLY A 24 7.82 -30.06 49.04
C GLY A 24 7.48 -30.23 47.55
N LEU A 25 7.09 -31.42 47.13
CA LEU A 25 6.67 -31.70 45.75
C LEU A 25 5.40 -30.93 45.38
N LEU A 26 4.40 -30.86 46.27
CA LEU A 26 3.19 -30.07 46.03
C LEU A 26 3.53 -28.58 45.90
N ALA A 27 4.39 -28.03 46.75
CA ALA A 27 4.83 -26.64 46.67
C ALA A 27 5.55 -26.35 45.36
N ILE A 28 6.42 -27.25 44.88
CA ILE A 28 7.09 -27.13 43.58
C ILE A 28 6.06 -27.14 42.42
N LEU A 29 5.09 -28.07 42.46
CA LEU A 29 4.02 -28.17 41.47
C LEU A 29 3.18 -26.88 41.40
N PHE A 30 2.85 -26.28 42.55
CA PHE A 30 2.14 -25.00 42.59
C PHE A 30 3.02 -23.86 42.05
N ALA A 31 4.27 -23.78 42.45
CA ALA A 31 5.19 -22.75 41.98
C ALA A 31 5.41 -22.82 40.45
N THR A 32 5.58 -24.04 39.90
CA THR A 32 5.73 -24.23 38.45
C THR A 32 4.47 -23.82 37.67
N ARG A 33 3.27 -24.13 38.20
CA ARG A 33 2.02 -23.64 37.57
C ARG A 33 1.90 -22.13 37.55
N ILE A 34 2.17 -21.48 38.67
CA ILE A 34 2.13 -19.99 38.75
C ILE A 34 3.15 -19.35 37.79
N MET A 35 4.36 -19.93 37.68
CA MET A 35 5.37 -19.45 36.76
C MET A 35 4.95 -19.61 35.29
N THR A 36 4.43 -20.78 34.92
CA THR A 36 3.96 -21.04 33.53
C THR A 36 2.76 -20.17 33.17
N ASP A 37 1.84 -19.92 34.06
CA ASP A 37 0.71 -19.00 33.82
C ASP A 37 1.16 -17.54 33.76
N GLY A 38 2.14 -17.15 34.55
CA GLY A 38 2.78 -15.83 34.50
C GLY A 38 3.51 -15.58 33.17
N GLU A 39 4.26 -16.57 32.68
CA GLU A 39 4.92 -16.49 31.36
C GLU A 39 3.90 -16.39 30.22
N ARG A 40 2.82 -17.18 30.25
CA ARG A 40 1.74 -17.11 29.26
C ARG A 40 1.11 -15.72 29.18
N ASN A 41 0.79 -15.13 30.34
CA ASN A 41 0.20 -13.78 30.39
C ASN A 41 1.19 -12.72 29.87
N LYS A 42 2.48 -12.89 30.13
CA LYS A 42 3.52 -12.00 29.62
C LYS A 42 3.67 -12.12 28.11
N ASP A 43 3.73 -13.34 27.57
CA ASP A 43 3.84 -13.59 26.13
C ASP A 43 2.61 -13.05 25.37
N ALA A 44 1.41 -13.26 25.93
CA ALA A 44 0.18 -12.72 25.37
C ALA A 44 0.16 -11.17 25.37
N ALA A 45 0.61 -10.55 26.46
CA ALA A 45 0.69 -9.09 26.55
C ALA A 45 1.76 -8.50 25.61
N MET A 46 2.91 -9.16 25.49
CA MET A 46 3.99 -8.74 24.59
C MET A 46 3.57 -8.90 23.12
N GLY A 47 2.99 -10.04 22.75
CA GLY A 47 2.50 -10.29 21.39
C GLY A 47 1.42 -9.29 20.97
N GLY A 48 0.52 -8.90 21.89
CA GLY A 48 -0.46 -7.85 21.66
C GLY A 48 0.15 -6.47 21.47
N SER A 49 1.26 -6.16 22.15
CA SER A 49 1.98 -4.90 21.99
C SER A 49 2.70 -4.83 20.65
N ASP A 50 3.37 -5.91 20.24
CA ASP A 50 4.13 -5.97 18.98
C ASP A 50 3.19 -5.83 17.77
N SER A 51 2.06 -6.55 17.75
CA SER A 51 1.08 -6.43 16.67
C SER A 51 0.46 -5.03 16.59
N MET A 52 0.26 -4.37 17.75
CA MET A 52 -0.22 -3.00 17.80
C MET A 52 0.80 -2.02 17.20
N GLN A 53 2.08 -2.13 17.56
CA GLN A 53 3.12 -1.24 17.05
C GLN A 53 3.35 -1.42 15.55
N ASN A 54 3.49 -2.67 15.09
CA ASN A 54 3.73 -2.97 13.68
C ASN A 54 2.54 -2.57 12.81
N GLY A 55 1.32 -2.87 13.25
CA GLY A 55 0.11 -2.48 12.53
C GLY A 55 -0.09 -0.97 12.47
N MET A 56 0.15 -0.25 13.56
CA MET A 56 0.08 1.22 13.57
C MET A 56 1.15 1.84 12.65
N LEU A 57 2.39 1.32 12.68
CA LEU A 57 3.46 1.80 11.82
C LEU A 57 3.11 1.56 10.34
N ALA A 58 2.66 0.36 10.00
CA ALA A 58 2.24 0.00 8.65
C ALA A 58 1.12 0.94 8.16
N MET A 59 0.06 1.11 8.96
CA MET A 59 -1.07 1.98 8.61
C MET A 59 -0.64 3.44 8.45
N PHE A 60 0.21 3.95 9.35
CA PHE A 60 0.71 5.32 9.27
C PHE A 60 1.49 5.58 7.98
N GLN A 61 2.39 4.66 7.59
CA GLN A 61 3.20 4.82 6.39
C GLN A 61 2.35 4.78 5.11
N ILE A 62 1.45 3.79 4.99
CA ILE A 62 0.57 3.67 3.83
C ILE A 62 -0.37 4.88 3.74
N SER A 63 -0.91 5.35 4.89
CA SER A 63 -1.79 6.53 4.91
C SER A 63 -1.06 7.80 4.50
N ALA A 64 0.18 7.99 4.95
CA ALA A 64 1.00 9.15 4.58
C ALA A 64 1.29 9.19 3.07
N ASP A 65 1.56 8.04 2.46
CA ASP A 65 1.72 7.94 1.01
C ASP A 65 0.40 8.21 0.27
N ALA A 66 -0.71 7.66 0.77
CA ALA A 66 -2.03 7.85 0.18
C ALA A 66 -2.48 9.33 0.23
N GLU A 67 -2.13 10.07 1.28
CA GLU A 67 -2.41 11.52 1.37
C GLU A 67 -1.66 12.33 0.31
N GLN A 68 -0.49 11.86 -0.13
CA GLN A 68 0.32 12.50 -1.16
C GLN A 68 -0.01 12.00 -2.58
N ALA A 69 -0.71 10.90 -2.70
CA ALA A 69 -1.06 10.29 -3.98
C ALA A 69 -1.82 11.27 -4.90
N GLY A 70 -1.54 11.20 -6.20
CA GLY A 70 -2.13 12.09 -7.20
C GLY A 70 -1.47 13.46 -7.32
N PHE A 71 -0.45 13.79 -6.51
CA PHE A 71 0.24 15.06 -6.66
C PHE A 71 0.90 15.17 -8.04
N GLY A 72 0.56 16.22 -8.78
CA GLY A 72 1.04 16.43 -10.16
C GLY A 72 0.40 15.54 -11.23
N LEU A 73 -0.55 14.67 -10.85
CA LEU A 73 -1.27 13.74 -11.74
C LEU A 73 -2.77 14.06 -11.87
N ASN A 74 -3.16 15.27 -11.51
CA ASN A 74 -4.57 15.69 -11.40
C ASN A 74 -5.16 16.26 -12.71
N ASP A 75 -4.39 16.30 -13.78
CA ASP A 75 -4.93 16.71 -15.09
C ASP A 75 -5.70 15.54 -15.73
N PRO A 76 -6.94 15.77 -16.22
CA PRO A 76 -7.75 14.72 -16.85
C PRO A 76 -7.09 14.03 -18.05
N LEU A 77 -6.17 14.70 -18.75
CA LEU A 77 -5.49 14.13 -19.91
C LEU A 77 -4.47 13.05 -19.53
N ILE A 78 -3.92 13.09 -18.32
CA ILE A 78 -2.95 12.10 -17.85
C ILE A 78 -3.55 11.13 -16.83
N THR A 79 -4.62 11.53 -16.12
CA THR A 79 -5.26 10.66 -15.13
C THR A 79 -5.92 9.47 -15.83
N GLY A 80 -5.52 8.26 -15.44
CA GLY A 80 -6.07 7.01 -15.97
C GLY A 80 -5.59 6.66 -17.38
N CYS A 81 -4.72 7.45 -18.03
CA CYS A 81 -4.22 7.09 -19.37
C CYS A 81 -3.35 5.83 -19.31
N ASN A 82 -3.48 4.96 -20.32
CA ASN A 82 -2.61 3.80 -20.46
C ASN A 82 -1.19 4.25 -20.80
N THR A 83 -0.24 4.06 -19.89
CA THR A 83 1.06 4.73 -19.93
C THR A 83 2.20 3.80 -20.30
N VAL A 84 2.92 4.15 -21.36
CA VAL A 84 4.21 3.54 -21.70
C VAL A 84 5.27 4.09 -20.76
N PHE A 85 5.88 3.20 -19.98
CA PHE A 85 6.88 3.54 -18.97
C PHE A 85 8.00 2.51 -18.93
N SER A 86 9.21 2.95 -18.69
CA SER A 86 10.32 2.04 -18.39
C SER A 86 11.23 2.62 -17.32
N ASP A 87 11.74 1.75 -16.47
CA ASP A 87 12.71 2.06 -15.41
C ASP A 87 13.89 1.10 -15.53
N THR A 88 15.10 1.65 -15.64
CA THR A 88 16.33 0.85 -15.69
C THR A 88 16.62 0.08 -14.41
N GLN A 89 15.97 0.45 -13.29
CA GLN A 89 16.04 -0.26 -12.02
C GLN A 89 14.94 -1.31 -11.82
N GLY A 90 14.07 -1.48 -12.83
CA GLY A 90 13.08 -2.56 -12.86
C GLY A 90 11.72 -2.25 -12.26
N TYR A 91 11.42 -0.98 -11.86
CA TYR A 91 10.06 -0.63 -11.47
C TYR A 91 9.12 -0.69 -12.68
N ALA A 92 7.94 -1.23 -12.51
CA ALA A 92 6.88 -1.25 -13.51
C ALA A 92 5.61 -0.64 -12.94
N LEU A 93 4.83 0.06 -13.77
CA LEU A 93 3.52 0.55 -13.40
C LEU A 93 2.57 -0.62 -13.12
N ALA A 94 1.70 -0.46 -12.12
CA ALA A 94 0.71 -1.45 -11.77
C ALA A 94 -0.27 -1.71 -12.94
N PRO A 95 -0.58 -2.97 -13.23
CA PRO A 95 -1.61 -3.31 -14.20
C PRO A 95 -3.01 -3.07 -13.60
N ALA A 96 -3.95 -2.72 -14.46
CA ALA A 96 -5.37 -2.66 -14.15
C ALA A 96 -6.19 -3.20 -15.33
N GLN A 97 -7.46 -3.50 -15.11
CA GLN A 97 -8.38 -3.90 -16.16
C GLN A 97 -9.16 -2.69 -16.65
N ARG A 98 -9.34 -2.60 -17.96
CA ARG A 98 -10.22 -1.67 -18.64
C ARG A 98 -11.03 -2.46 -19.67
N ASP A 99 -12.30 -2.65 -19.38
CA ASP A 99 -13.19 -3.45 -20.26
C ASP A 99 -12.54 -4.79 -20.69
N GLY A 100 -11.97 -5.52 -19.72
CA GLY A 100 -11.27 -6.80 -19.94
C GLY A 100 -9.90 -6.72 -20.62
N VAL A 101 -9.38 -5.52 -20.89
CA VAL A 101 -8.03 -5.32 -21.45
C VAL A 101 -7.09 -4.82 -20.36
N THR A 102 -5.92 -5.44 -20.24
CA THR A 102 -4.91 -5.00 -19.29
C THR A 102 -4.25 -3.69 -19.75
N VAL A 103 -4.34 -2.66 -18.92
CA VAL A 103 -3.73 -1.35 -19.10
C VAL A 103 -2.78 -1.04 -17.92
N ARG A 104 -1.97 0.01 -18.07
CA ARG A 104 -1.10 0.53 -17.00
C ARG A 104 -1.43 2.00 -16.74
N PRO A 105 -2.50 2.27 -15.97
CA PRO A 105 -2.98 3.62 -15.79
C PRO A 105 -2.03 4.44 -14.93
N LEU A 106 -1.84 5.70 -15.30
CA LEU A 106 -1.21 6.69 -14.45
C LEU A 106 -2.31 7.40 -13.66
N ALA A 107 -2.46 7.06 -12.37
CA ALA A 107 -3.53 7.55 -11.52
C ALA A 107 -3.03 7.78 -10.09
N ALA A 108 -3.83 8.39 -9.23
CA ALA A 108 -3.45 8.56 -7.83
C ALA A 108 -3.22 7.21 -7.13
N ALA A 109 -4.10 6.24 -7.40
CA ALA A 109 -4.01 4.90 -6.83
C ALA A 109 -4.42 3.83 -7.85
N VAL A 110 -3.75 2.68 -7.77
CA VAL A 110 -4.12 1.45 -8.50
C VAL A 110 -4.09 0.29 -7.51
N ILE A 111 -5.21 -0.42 -7.41
CA ILE A 111 -5.36 -1.61 -6.58
C ILE A 111 -5.31 -2.84 -7.50
N GLU A 112 -4.43 -3.78 -7.19
CA GLU A 112 -4.40 -5.11 -7.77
C GLU A 112 -5.05 -6.05 -6.73
N PRO A 113 -6.30 -6.49 -6.93
CA PRO A 113 -7.01 -7.31 -5.96
C PRO A 113 -6.34 -8.67 -5.79
N GLY A 114 -6.26 -9.13 -4.55
CA GLY A 114 -5.71 -10.45 -4.18
C GLY A 114 -6.79 -11.46 -3.79
N ASP A 115 -8.02 -11.29 -4.25
CA ASP A 115 -9.18 -12.10 -3.85
C ASP A 115 -9.31 -12.19 -2.32
N GLU A 116 -9.21 -13.37 -1.72
CA GLU A 116 -9.19 -13.54 -0.27
C GLU A 116 -7.80 -13.28 0.36
N GLY A 117 -6.74 -13.24 -0.45
CA GLY A 117 -5.36 -12.90 -0.06
C GLY A 117 -5.08 -11.39 -0.04
N PRO A 118 -3.83 -10.98 0.24
CA PRO A 118 -3.46 -9.57 0.28
C PRO A 118 -3.53 -8.89 -1.09
N ASP A 119 -4.01 -7.65 -1.13
CA ASP A 119 -3.95 -6.78 -2.30
C ASP A 119 -2.54 -6.18 -2.47
N ARG A 120 -2.27 -5.69 -3.68
CA ARG A 120 -1.16 -4.78 -3.94
C ARG A 120 -1.75 -3.39 -4.18
N LEU A 121 -1.32 -2.43 -3.40
CA LEU A 121 -1.74 -1.03 -3.50
C LEU A 121 -0.60 -0.21 -4.06
N THR A 122 -0.78 0.34 -5.25
CA THR A 122 0.18 1.27 -5.86
C THR A 122 -0.34 2.70 -5.78
N LEU A 123 0.50 3.60 -5.28
CA LEU A 123 0.24 5.02 -5.10
C LEU A 123 1.26 5.81 -5.93
N TYR A 124 0.79 6.71 -6.77
CA TYR A 124 1.66 7.52 -7.63
C TYR A 124 1.61 8.97 -7.23
N ALA A 125 2.76 9.57 -7.05
CA ALA A 125 2.92 11.01 -6.85
C ALA A 125 4.10 11.54 -7.67
N GLY A 126 3.89 12.68 -8.31
CA GLY A 126 4.96 13.48 -8.90
C GLY A 126 5.69 14.31 -7.83
N SER A 127 6.67 15.08 -8.25
CA SER A 127 7.49 15.91 -7.37
C SER A 127 7.70 17.33 -7.88
N ALA A 128 6.96 17.73 -8.91
CA ALA A 128 7.09 19.06 -9.53
C ALA A 128 6.70 20.17 -8.54
N THR A 129 7.66 20.98 -8.14
CA THR A 129 7.44 22.14 -7.23
C THR A 129 6.89 23.37 -7.93
N GLY A 130 6.96 23.42 -9.27
CA GLY A 130 6.54 24.54 -10.11
C GLY A 130 5.06 24.54 -10.51
N GLY A 131 4.26 23.62 -9.98
CA GLY A 131 2.87 23.42 -10.43
C GLY A 131 2.78 22.64 -11.74
N ALA A 132 1.56 22.35 -12.20
CA ALA A 132 1.28 21.61 -13.43
C ALA A 132 1.59 22.49 -14.67
N THR A 133 2.87 22.75 -14.93
CA THR A 133 3.27 23.45 -16.15
C THR A 133 3.11 22.50 -17.33
N THR A 134 2.25 22.86 -18.25
CA THR A 134 2.04 22.11 -19.49
C THR A 134 2.53 22.90 -20.70
N LEU A 135 3.13 22.20 -21.65
CA LEU A 135 3.51 22.73 -22.95
C LEU A 135 2.77 21.97 -24.04
N ARG A 136 2.40 22.66 -25.12
CA ARG A 136 1.79 21.99 -26.27
C ARG A 136 2.87 21.58 -27.25
N VAL A 137 2.76 20.36 -27.77
CA VAL A 137 3.61 19.85 -28.85
C VAL A 137 3.20 20.54 -30.16
N THR A 138 4.17 21.05 -30.93
CA THR A 138 3.89 21.83 -32.17
C THR A 138 4.17 21.05 -33.46
N GLN A 139 4.92 19.97 -33.37
CA GLN A 139 5.27 19.12 -34.52
C GLN A 139 4.91 17.67 -34.19
N ASN A 140 4.50 16.91 -35.23
CA ASN A 140 4.23 15.50 -35.06
C ASN A 140 5.48 14.79 -34.52
N TYR A 141 5.29 13.98 -33.48
CA TYR A 141 6.31 13.10 -32.99
C TYR A 141 6.15 11.71 -33.63
N VAL A 142 7.09 11.35 -34.47
CA VAL A 142 7.11 10.09 -35.21
C VAL A 142 8.24 9.16 -34.78
N GLY A 143 8.91 9.48 -33.67
CA GLY A 143 10.04 8.75 -33.12
C GLY A 143 11.24 9.65 -32.83
N GLY A 144 12.28 9.07 -32.21
CA GLY A 144 13.48 9.80 -31.79
C GLY A 144 13.40 10.28 -30.34
N ASN A 145 14.32 11.15 -29.98
CA ASN A 145 14.56 11.57 -28.58
C ASN A 145 14.26 13.06 -28.33
N THR A 146 13.46 13.69 -29.18
CA THR A 146 13.20 15.15 -29.13
C THR A 146 11.75 15.44 -29.42
N ILE A 147 11.16 16.34 -28.63
CA ILE A 147 9.83 16.94 -28.87
C ILE A 147 9.95 18.42 -28.99
N THR A 148 9.27 19.04 -30.01
CA THR A 148 9.21 20.48 -30.20
C THR A 148 7.91 21.02 -29.60
N VAL A 149 8.03 22.06 -28.77
CA VAL A 149 6.93 22.62 -27.97
C VAL A 149 6.65 24.09 -28.33
N ASP A 150 5.50 24.62 -27.90
CA ASP A 150 4.97 25.92 -28.24
C ASP A 150 5.68 27.08 -27.52
N ARG A 151 6.33 26.83 -26.40
CA ARG A 151 7.02 27.83 -25.58
C ARG A 151 8.36 27.28 -25.10
N ARG A 152 9.23 28.19 -24.68
CA ARG A 152 10.54 27.83 -24.13
C ARG A 152 10.36 27.05 -22.84
N PRO A 153 10.86 25.80 -22.75
CA PRO A 153 10.73 24.96 -21.54
C PRO A 153 11.66 25.41 -20.41
N TRP A 154 12.69 26.22 -20.72
CA TRP A 154 13.64 26.69 -19.72
C TRP A 154 12.97 27.40 -18.53
N GLY A 155 13.39 27.05 -17.32
CA GLY A 155 12.84 27.59 -16.08
C GLY A 155 11.60 26.83 -15.55
N TYR A 156 11.00 25.98 -16.38
CA TYR A 156 9.84 25.15 -16.02
C TYR A 156 10.14 23.66 -16.10
N PHE A 157 11.12 23.29 -16.91
CA PHE A 157 11.63 21.95 -17.10
C PHE A 157 13.15 21.98 -16.93
N ALA A 158 13.72 20.99 -16.29
CA ALA A 158 15.14 20.87 -16.03
C ALA A 158 15.68 19.50 -16.43
N LEU A 159 16.99 19.41 -16.56
CA LEU A 159 17.68 18.11 -16.71
C LEU A 159 17.30 17.18 -15.57
N GLY A 160 16.89 15.97 -15.92
CA GLY A 160 16.50 14.94 -14.96
C GLY A 160 15.02 14.96 -14.55
N ASP A 161 14.24 15.96 -14.99
CA ASP A 161 12.79 15.94 -14.77
C ASP A 161 12.14 14.82 -15.58
N VAL A 162 11.10 14.21 -14.99
CA VAL A 162 10.25 13.22 -15.67
C VAL A 162 9.07 13.94 -16.29
N ILE A 163 8.82 13.64 -17.55
CA ILE A 163 7.72 14.20 -18.32
C ILE A 163 6.71 13.10 -18.68
N VAL A 164 5.44 13.52 -18.81
CA VAL A 164 4.37 12.72 -19.41
C VAL A 164 3.92 13.43 -20.68
N VAL A 165 3.88 12.69 -21.77
CA VAL A 165 3.34 13.16 -23.06
C VAL A 165 1.98 12.51 -23.25
N ALA A 166 0.94 13.32 -23.43
CA ALA A 166 -0.45 12.88 -23.54
C ALA A 166 -1.19 13.65 -24.63
N PRO A 167 -2.02 12.96 -25.44
CA PRO A 167 -2.95 13.61 -26.36
C PRO A 167 -3.98 14.49 -25.64
N GLU A 168 -4.53 15.49 -26.31
CA GLU A 168 -5.65 16.32 -25.82
C GLU A 168 -6.99 15.56 -25.89
N GLN A 169 -6.94 14.24 -25.76
CA GLN A 169 -8.11 13.36 -25.73
C GLN A 169 -7.98 12.42 -24.54
N ILE A 170 -8.97 12.42 -23.67
CA ILE A 170 -9.00 11.57 -22.48
C ILE A 170 -9.04 10.09 -22.89
N GLY A 171 -8.27 9.25 -22.17
CA GLY A 171 -8.26 7.78 -22.37
C GLY A 171 -7.26 7.26 -23.40
N GLU A 172 -6.63 8.14 -24.18
CA GLU A 172 -5.57 7.77 -25.11
C GLU A 172 -4.28 7.34 -24.40
N ASN A 173 -3.34 6.77 -25.18
CA ASN A 173 -2.07 6.31 -24.61
C ASN A 173 -1.12 7.47 -24.29
N CYS A 174 -0.56 7.44 -23.09
CA CYS A 174 0.50 8.33 -22.66
C CYS A 174 1.87 7.67 -22.74
N ALA A 175 2.93 8.46 -22.73
CA ALA A 175 4.29 7.96 -22.57
C ALA A 175 5.05 8.83 -21.57
N MET A 176 5.88 8.17 -20.77
CA MET A 176 6.79 8.84 -19.83
C MET A 176 8.22 8.82 -20.37
N ALA A 177 8.95 9.90 -20.14
CA ALA A 177 10.38 9.97 -20.40
C ALA A 177 11.07 10.90 -19.40
N GLN A 178 12.40 10.84 -19.34
CA GLN A 178 13.20 11.70 -18.49
C GLN A 178 14.06 12.63 -19.34
N ILE A 179 14.06 13.92 -19.02
CA ILE A 179 14.81 14.94 -19.73
C ILE A 179 16.32 14.66 -19.55
N SER A 180 17.01 14.53 -20.66
CA SER A 180 18.43 14.16 -20.71
C SER A 180 19.36 15.34 -21.02
N VAL A 181 18.83 16.48 -21.42
CA VAL A 181 19.60 17.69 -21.73
C VAL A 181 18.87 18.90 -21.12
N GLU A 182 19.63 19.76 -20.44
CA GLU A 182 19.08 21.01 -19.90
C GLU A 182 18.43 21.83 -21.02
N PRO A 183 17.17 22.26 -20.88
CA PRO A 183 16.51 23.05 -21.89
C PRO A 183 17.26 24.36 -22.17
N SER A 184 17.53 24.63 -23.43
CA SER A 184 18.35 25.77 -23.86
C SER A 184 17.53 27.07 -23.98
N THR A 185 18.13 28.17 -23.60
CA THR A 185 17.59 29.51 -23.87
C THR A 185 18.02 30.06 -25.25
N GLN A 186 19.00 29.42 -25.88
CA GLN A 186 19.66 29.88 -27.08
C GLN A 186 19.33 29.03 -28.32
N PRO A 187 19.33 29.61 -29.52
CA PRO A 187 19.29 28.85 -30.75
C PRO A 187 20.44 27.81 -30.80
N PRO A 188 20.27 26.69 -31.54
CA PRO A 188 19.22 26.47 -32.53
C PRO A 188 17.90 25.92 -31.98
N ASN A 189 17.85 25.37 -30.73
CA ASN A 189 16.72 24.59 -30.28
C ASN A 189 16.08 25.08 -28.95
N PRO A 190 15.67 26.36 -28.83
CA PRO A 190 15.12 26.90 -27.59
C PRO A 190 13.72 26.39 -27.25
N MET A 191 13.05 25.68 -28.17
CA MET A 191 11.69 25.17 -28.08
C MET A 191 11.65 23.63 -28.04
N GLN A 192 12.75 23.00 -27.66
CA GLN A 192 12.83 21.52 -27.65
C GLN A 192 13.08 20.97 -26.26
N LEU A 193 12.44 19.85 -26.00
CA LEU A 193 12.74 18.95 -24.90
C LEU A 193 13.44 17.73 -25.49
N GLN A 194 14.62 17.40 -24.95
CA GLN A 194 15.38 16.23 -25.34
C GLN A 194 15.40 15.23 -24.19
N PHE A 195 15.13 13.97 -24.52
CA PHE A 195 15.12 12.82 -23.61
C PHE A 195 15.86 11.65 -24.27
N GLY A 196 15.99 10.53 -23.62
CA GLY A 196 16.51 9.33 -24.29
C GLY A 196 18.01 9.10 -24.16
N SER A 197 18.67 9.65 -23.13
CA SER A 197 20.05 9.27 -22.79
C SER A 197 20.09 8.00 -21.93
N VAL A 198 21.07 7.14 -22.18
CA VAL A 198 21.33 5.93 -21.37
C VAL A 198 21.68 6.22 -19.91
N GLU A 199 22.03 7.47 -19.60
CA GLU A 199 22.36 7.91 -18.24
C GLU A 199 21.10 8.20 -17.39
N GLN A 200 19.94 8.36 -18.03
CA GLN A 200 18.70 8.63 -17.33
C GLN A 200 17.97 7.33 -16.97
N ARG A 201 17.37 7.32 -15.78
CA ARG A 201 16.71 6.13 -15.25
C ARG A 201 15.42 5.79 -16.00
N PHE A 202 14.56 6.79 -16.23
CA PHE A 202 13.24 6.60 -16.84
C PHE A 202 13.30 6.89 -18.33
N ASN A 203 13.84 5.94 -19.11
CA ASN A 203 14.14 6.20 -20.50
C ASN A 203 14.26 4.95 -21.36
N ARG A 204 13.66 5.00 -22.56
CA ARG A 204 13.79 3.97 -23.61
C ARG A 204 14.46 4.48 -24.89
N GLY A 205 14.91 5.73 -24.93
CA GLY A 205 15.42 6.35 -26.15
C GLY A 205 14.35 6.95 -27.04
N GLN A 206 13.11 6.50 -26.95
CA GLN A 206 11.92 7.01 -27.66
C GLN A 206 10.66 6.75 -26.82
N LEU A 207 9.55 7.40 -27.21
CA LEU A 207 8.29 7.30 -26.43
C LEU A 207 7.47 6.05 -26.74
N ASP A 208 7.77 5.31 -27.82
CA ASP A 208 7.02 4.14 -28.33
C ASP A 208 5.52 4.43 -28.60
N VAL A 209 5.14 5.69 -28.67
CA VAL A 209 3.80 6.20 -29.06
C VAL A 209 4.00 7.32 -30.04
N LEU A 210 3.16 7.39 -31.08
CA LEU A 210 3.13 8.49 -32.04
C LEU A 210 2.21 9.57 -31.53
N TYR A 211 2.58 10.83 -31.72
CA TYR A 211 1.77 11.96 -31.26
C TYR A 211 1.62 13.02 -32.35
N ASP A 212 0.39 13.52 -32.50
CA ASP A 212 0.11 14.61 -33.42
C ASP A 212 0.47 15.97 -32.79
N GLY A 213 1.11 16.81 -33.58
CA GLY A 213 1.36 18.19 -33.20
C GLY A 213 0.06 18.97 -33.01
N ASN A 214 0.09 19.96 -32.11
CA ASN A 214 -1.03 20.85 -31.73
C ASN A 214 -2.21 20.18 -30.99
N THR A 215 -2.24 18.86 -30.87
CA THR A 215 -3.26 18.09 -30.11
C THR A 215 -2.63 17.22 -29.02
N THR A 216 -1.38 17.51 -28.66
CA THR A 216 -0.63 16.78 -27.64
C THR A 216 0.01 17.76 -26.65
N ARG A 217 0.05 17.35 -25.38
CA ARG A 217 0.66 18.14 -24.30
C ARG A 217 1.78 17.36 -23.62
N VAL A 218 2.71 18.12 -23.04
CA VAL A 218 3.79 17.62 -22.20
C VAL A 218 3.59 18.16 -20.79
N PHE A 219 3.56 17.28 -19.81
CA PHE A 219 3.41 17.59 -18.39
C PHE A 219 4.73 17.31 -17.67
N ASN A 220 5.10 18.17 -16.71
CA ASN A 220 6.27 17.95 -15.87
C ASN A 220 5.86 17.33 -14.54
N LEU A 221 6.37 16.13 -14.23
CA LEU A 221 6.19 15.46 -12.93
C LEU A 221 7.29 15.82 -11.92
N GLY A 222 8.32 16.56 -12.35
CA GLY A 222 9.46 16.96 -11.53
C GLY A 222 10.65 16.00 -11.57
N PRO A 223 11.66 16.23 -10.72
CA PRO A 223 12.90 15.48 -10.71
C PRO A 223 12.67 13.97 -10.51
N GLY A 224 13.23 13.15 -11.40
CA GLY A 224 13.09 11.70 -11.35
C GLY A 224 13.57 11.06 -10.06
N ALA A 225 14.56 11.66 -9.39
CA ALA A 225 15.04 11.21 -8.09
C ALA A 225 14.02 11.39 -6.93
N ARG A 226 12.97 12.16 -7.15
CA ARG A 226 11.89 12.43 -6.19
C ARG A 226 10.53 11.93 -6.66
N LEU A 227 10.49 11.19 -7.76
CA LEU A 227 9.25 10.61 -8.27
C LEU A 227 8.83 9.48 -7.34
N ALA A 228 7.75 9.70 -6.58
CA ALA A 228 7.28 8.75 -5.58
C ALA A 228 6.20 7.82 -6.18
N PHE A 229 6.64 6.76 -6.80
CA PHE A 229 5.80 5.64 -7.24
C PHE A 229 6.03 4.49 -6.27
N HIS A 230 5.05 4.25 -5.40
CA HIS A 230 5.12 3.33 -4.29
C HIS A 230 4.12 2.20 -4.48
N THR A 231 4.60 0.95 -4.43
CA THR A 231 3.74 -0.23 -4.43
C THR A 231 3.90 -0.96 -3.10
N TRP A 232 2.82 -0.98 -2.34
CA TRP A 232 2.68 -1.70 -1.08
C TRP A 232 2.14 -3.09 -1.33
N SER A 233 2.74 -4.09 -0.72
CA SER A 233 2.32 -5.50 -0.80
C SER A 233 2.63 -6.24 0.49
N VAL A 234 1.95 -7.35 0.72
CA VAL A 234 2.26 -8.27 1.82
C VAL A 234 2.77 -9.57 1.22
N ASP A 235 3.91 -10.04 1.71
CA ASP A 235 4.50 -11.30 1.31
C ASP A 235 5.08 -12.02 2.53
N LYS A 236 4.62 -13.23 2.79
CA LYS A 236 5.09 -14.13 3.88
C LYS A 236 5.15 -13.46 5.25
N GLY A 237 4.13 -12.68 5.59
CA GLY A 237 4.02 -11.98 6.86
C GLY A 237 4.84 -10.69 6.97
N TYR A 238 5.33 -10.16 5.86
CA TYR A 238 6.02 -8.88 5.80
C TYR A 238 5.27 -7.89 4.92
N LEU A 239 5.07 -6.68 5.44
CA LEU A 239 4.71 -5.54 4.60
C LEU A 239 5.95 -5.10 3.82
N ARG A 240 5.82 -4.98 2.51
CA ARG A 240 6.89 -4.59 1.60
C ARG A 240 6.54 -3.34 0.83
N LEU A 241 7.54 -2.52 0.60
CA LEU A 241 7.46 -1.33 -0.23
C LEU A 241 8.40 -1.46 -1.42
N ARG A 242 7.83 -1.35 -2.62
CA ARG A 242 8.56 -1.15 -3.86
C ARG A 242 8.44 0.31 -4.26
N ALA A 243 9.56 1.02 -4.44
CA ALA A 243 9.54 2.47 -4.58
C ALA A 243 10.56 2.96 -5.62
N THR A 244 10.24 4.06 -6.29
CA THR A 244 11.15 4.69 -7.26
C THR A 244 12.11 5.70 -6.64
N ASP A 245 11.74 6.34 -5.53
CA ASP A 245 12.53 7.36 -4.85
C ASP A 245 13.45 6.82 -3.74
N MET A 246 13.37 5.52 -3.46
CA MET A 246 14.21 4.84 -2.47
C MET A 246 15.26 3.95 -3.14
N ALA A 247 16.52 4.10 -2.77
CA ALA A 247 17.62 3.32 -3.33
C ALA A 247 17.43 1.82 -3.06
N GLY A 248 17.51 1.00 -4.12
CA GLY A 248 17.37 -0.45 -4.06
C GLY A 248 15.94 -0.96 -3.86
N ALA A 249 14.93 -0.09 -3.73
CA ALA A 249 13.55 -0.48 -3.51
C ALA A 249 12.73 -0.68 -4.80
N ALA A 250 13.31 -0.42 -5.97
CA ALA A 250 12.59 -0.55 -7.25
C ALA A 250 12.42 -2.00 -7.73
N VAL A 251 13.19 -2.95 -7.17
CA VAL A 251 13.12 -4.37 -7.52
C VAL A 251 11.80 -5.01 -7.13
N GLU A 252 11.40 -6.06 -7.82
CA GLU A 252 10.08 -6.68 -7.67
C GLU A 252 9.76 -7.13 -6.24
N ALA A 253 10.73 -7.67 -5.53
CA ALA A 253 10.54 -8.11 -4.14
C ALA A 253 10.26 -6.96 -3.16
N GLY A 254 10.62 -5.71 -3.50
CA GLY A 254 10.53 -4.58 -2.58
C GLY A 254 11.40 -4.72 -1.33
N GLN A 255 11.37 -3.69 -0.48
CA GLN A 255 12.01 -3.71 0.84
C GLN A 255 10.99 -4.05 1.92
N ALA A 256 11.34 -4.90 2.89
CA ALA A 256 10.51 -5.16 4.06
C ALA A 256 10.49 -3.93 4.97
N VAL A 257 9.30 -3.48 5.33
CA VAL A 257 9.05 -2.26 6.12
C VAL A 257 8.54 -2.59 7.51
N ALA A 258 7.65 -3.57 7.61
CA ALA A 258 7.11 -4.05 8.88
C ALA A 258 6.95 -5.57 8.83
N ASP A 259 7.18 -6.23 9.95
CA ASP A 259 6.97 -7.66 10.15
C ASP A 259 5.61 -7.97 10.76
N ASN A 260 5.21 -9.23 10.69
CA ASN A 260 3.94 -9.72 11.23
C ASN A 260 2.69 -9.01 10.67
N ILE A 261 2.78 -8.48 9.46
CA ILE A 261 1.64 -7.99 8.68
C ILE A 261 1.22 -9.10 7.73
N VAL A 262 -0.01 -9.59 7.88
CA VAL A 262 -0.51 -10.76 7.14
C VAL A 262 -1.51 -10.39 6.06
N MET A 263 -2.13 -9.20 6.17
CA MET A 263 -3.15 -8.75 5.21
C MET A 263 -3.02 -7.25 4.97
N LEU A 264 -3.14 -6.89 3.71
CA LEU A 264 -3.39 -5.53 3.22
C LEU A 264 -4.60 -5.61 2.29
N LYS A 265 -5.66 -4.86 2.57
CA LYS A 265 -6.81 -4.69 1.69
C LYS A 265 -7.04 -3.23 1.42
N ALA A 266 -7.44 -2.92 0.20
CA ALA A 266 -7.78 -1.57 -0.19
C ALA A 266 -9.08 -1.53 -1.00
N GLN A 267 -9.81 -0.41 -0.89
CA GLN A 267 -10.98 -0.13 -1.72
C GLN A 267 -10.91 1.30 -2.21
N TYR A 268 -11.35 1.49 -3.46
CA TYR A 268 -11.62 2.81 -4.02
C TYR A 268 -12.93 3.35 -3.44
N GLY A 269 -12.95 4.61 -3.09
CA GLY A 269 -14.16 5.37 -2.81
C GLY A 269 -14.52 6.22 -4.02
N PHE A 270 -15.55 5.82 -4.75
CA PHE A 270 -16.00 6.50 -5.96
C PHE A 270 -17.06 7.56 -5.65
N ASP A 271 -16.93 8.71 -6.31
CA ASP A 271 -17.99 9.70 -6.38
C ASP A 271 -18.90 9.34 -7.56
N THR A 272 -20.01 8.70 -7.26
CA THR A 272 -20.98 8.16 -8.25
C THR A 272 -22.06 9.16 -8.66
N ARG A 273 -21.91 10.45 -8.31
CA ARG A 273 -22.84 11.49 -8.76
C ARG A 273 -22.83 11.61 -10.29
N GLU A 274 -23.97 11.95 -10.88
CA GLU A 274 -24.05 12.19 -12.31
C GLU A 274 -23.04 13.28 -12.77
N ALA A 275 -22.63 13.24 -14.03
CA ALA A 275 -21.63 14.14 -14.58
C ALA A 275 -21.99 15.62 -14.40
N THR A 276 -23.28 15.97 -14.40
CA THR A 276 -23.78 17.33 -14.17
C THR A 276 -23.53 17.83 -12.73
N ASP A 277 -23.53 16.91 -11.76
CA ASP A 277 -23.43 17.19 -10.33
C ASP A 277 -22.02 16.95 -9.77
N PHE A 278 -21.20 16.23 -10.53
CA PHE A 278 -19.80 16.02 -10.19
C PHE A 278 -18.98 17.28 -10.45
N LYS A 279 -18.73 18.04 -9.39
CA LYS A 279 -17.94 19.27 -9.41
C LYS A 279 -16.88 19.20 -8.31
N PRO A 280 -15.71 18.59 -8.57
CA PRO A 280 -14.68 18.35 -7.54
C PRO A 280 -14.28 19.62 -6.77
N GLY A 281 -14.23 20.78 -7.43
CA GLY A 281 -13.94 22.07 -6.79
C GLY A 281 -14.97 22.54 -5.77
N LEU A 282 -16.19 21.98 -5.77
CA LEU A 282 -17.25 22.26 -4.80
C LEU A 282 -17.37 21.18 -3.71
N GLY A 283 -16.49 20.21 -3.74
CA GLY A 283 -16.44 19.07 -2.81
C GLY A 283 -16.76 17.74 -3.47
N THR A 284 -16.21 16.70 -2.89
CA THR A 284 -16.37 15.31 -3.31
C THR A 284 -17.09 14.50 -2.23
N ALA A 285 -17.80 13.46 -2.63
CA ALA A 285 -18.49 12.56 -1.71
C ALA A 285 -18.33 11.12 -2.21
N VAL A 286 -18.08 10.18 -1.31
CA VAL A 286 -18.07 8.76 -1.65
C VAL A 286 -19.52 8.27 -1.69
N GLY A 287 -19.93 7.75 -2.83
CA GLY A 287 -21.22 7.06 -3.01
C GLY A 287 -21.08 5.53 -2.97
N GLN A 288 -19.92 5.00 -3.38
CA GLN A 288 -19.69 3.56 -3.43
C GLN A 288 -18.24 3.22 -3.09
N TRP A 289 -18.06 2.13 -2.35
CA TRP A 289 -16.77 1.49 -2.13
C TRP A 289 -16.63 0.23 -2.98
N SER A 290 -15.49 0.07 -3.65
CA SER A 290 -15.20 -1.13 -4.44
C SER A 290 -13.72 -1.48 -4.40
N SER A 291 -13.38 -2.78 -4.36
CA SER A 291 -12.00 -3.27 -4.52
C SER A 291 -11.55 -3.26 -5.98
N GLU A 292 -12.48 -3.18 -6.92
CA GLU A 292 -12.26 -3.15 -8.35
C GLU A 292 -12.71 -1.82 -8.95
N MET A 293 -12.25 -1.53 -10.16
CA MET A 293 -12.76 -0.39 -10.92
C MET A 293 -14.21 -0.63 -11.31
N ILE A 294 -14.99 0.45 -11.35
CA ILE A 294 -16.39 0.47 -11.80
C ILE A 294 -16.54 1.54 -12.89
N ASP A 295 -17.62 1.49 -13.65
CA ASP A 295 -18.05 2.61 -14.50
C ASP A 295 -18.64 3.72 -13.61
N ALA A 296 -17.76 4.57 -13.09
CA ALA A 296 -18.15 5.61 -12.13
C ALA A 296 -18.56 6.92 -12.78
N ASP A 297 -18.18 7.16 -14.04
CA ASP A 297 -18.55 8.36 -14.80
C ASP A 297 -19.75 8.13 -15.73
N GLY A 298 -20.16 6.87 -15.93
CA GLY A 298 -21.35 6.48 -16.68
C GLY A 298 -21.15 6.45 -18.19
N ASP A 299 -19.90 6.30 -18.67
CA ASP A 299 -19.58 6.25 -20.10
C ASP A 299 -19.74 4.83 -20.70
N GLY A 300 -19.96 3.82 -19.87
CA GLY A 300 -20.14 2.41 -20.25
C GLY A 300 -18.83 1.63 -20.32
N VAL A 301 -17.69 2.18 -19.88
CA VAL A 301 -16.37 1.54 -19.92
C VAL A 301 -15.82 1.40 -18.51
N GLU A 302 -15.90 0.23 -17.92
CA GLU A 302 -15.32 -0.03 -16.59
C GLU A 302 -13.79 0.13 -16.61
N GLY A 303 -13.25 0.93 -15.68
CA GLY A 303 -11.82 1.24 -15.61
C GLY A 303 -11.35 2.19 -16.71
N GLY A 304 -12.28 2.95 -17.28
CA GLY A 304 -12.02 4.06 -18.16
C GLY A 304 -11.17 5.15 -17.50
N ALA A 305 -10.57 6.03 -18.30
CA ALA A 305 -9.78 7.13 -17.74
C ALA A 305 -10.63 8.07 -16.90
N GLY A 306 -11.89 8.27 -17.26
CA GLY A 306 -12.86 9.07 -16.52
C GLY A 306 -13.12 8.54 -15.11
N ASP A 307 -13.18 7.22 -14.94
CA ASP A 307 -13.42 6.57 -13.66
C ASP A 307 -12.33 6.85 -12.64
N TYR A 308 -11.04 6.86 -13.08
CA TYR A 308 -9.94 7.25 -12.19
C TYR A 308 -10.10 8.67 -11.67
N GLY A 309 -10.78 9.49 -12.42
CA GLY A 309 -11.16 10.82 -12.01
C GLY A 309 -12.24 10.87 -10.93
N ARG A 310 -12.98 9.82 -10.74
CA ARG A 310 -14.02 9.69 -9.73
C ARG A 310 -13.55 9.08 -8.40
N ILE A 311 -12.30 8.61 -8.35
CA ILE A 311 -11.72 8.11 -7.10
C ILE A 311 -11.40 9.29 -6.20
N VAL A 312 -12.13 9.43 -5.09
CA VAL A 312 -12.01 10.58 -4.17
C VAL A 312 -11.45 10.21 -2.81
N ALA A 313 -11.47 8.93 -2.48
CA ALA A 313 -10.89 8.40 -1.24
C ALA A 313 -10.38 6.97 -1.44
N LEU A 314 -9.52 6.53 -0.54
CA LEU A 314 -9.13 5.14 -0.37
C LEU A 314 -9.55 4.67 1.03
N ARG A 315 -10.08 3.46 1.11
CA ARG A 315 -10.29 2.74 2.35
C ARG A 315 -9.25 1.64 2.44
N ILE A 316 -8.49 1.61 3.53
CA ILE A 316 -7.33 0.74 3.68
C ILE A 316 -7.48 -0.05 4.97
N ALA A 317 -7.25 -1.35 4.90
CA ALA A 317 -7.20 -2.23 6.05
C ALA A 317 -5.86 -2.97 6.09
N VAL A 318 -5.26 -3.03 7.27
CA VAL A 318 -4.05 -3.80 7.56
C VAL A 318 -4.35 -4.73 8.72
N VAL A 319 -3.99 -6.02 8.57
CA VAL A 319 -4.09 -6.99 9.66
C VAL A 319 -2.68 -7.36 10.13
N ALA A 320 -2.41 -7.07 11.39
CA ALA A 320 -1.18 -7.46 12.07
C ALA A 320 -1.45 -8.65 13.00
N ARG A 321 -0.54 -9.63 13.01
CA ARG A 321 -0.61 -10.77 13.92
C ARG A 321 0.42 -10.67 15.05
N ALA A 322 0.18 -11.35 16.14
CA ALA A 322 1.17 -11.54 17.20
C ALA A 322 2.37 -12.33 16.67
N LYS A 323 3.57 -12.03 17.16
CA LYS A 323 4.80 -12.72 16.75
C LYS A 323 4.79 -14.19 17.15
N ASN A 324 4.27 -14.50 18.35
CA ASN A 324 4.24 -15.84 18.90
C ASN A 324 2.82 -16.42 18.80
N PRO A 325 2.66 -17.67 18.35
CA PRO A 325 1.38 -18.35 18.37
C PRO A 325 0.96 -18.69 19.81
N GLU A 326 -0.33 -18.76 20.04
CA GLU A 326 -0.90 -19.31 21.26
C GLU A 326 -0.86 -20.83 21.23
N ARG A 327 -0.79 -21.43 22.41
CA ARG A 327 -0.86 -22.89 22.51
C ARG A 327 -2.30 -23.35 22.33
N PRO A 328 -2.53 -24.45 21.58
CA PRO A 328 -3.84 -25.06 21.51
C PRO A 328 -4.39 -25.38 22.91
N VAL A 329 -5.69 -25.22 23.08
CA VAL A 329 -6.43 -25.55 24.31
C VAL A 329 -7.34 -26.71 23.99
N ALA A 330 -7.46 -27.67 24.91
CA ALA A 330 -8.42 -28.77 24.74
C ALA A 330 -9.85 -28.23 24.70
N ASP A 331 -10.60 -28.59 23.67
CA ASP A 331 -12.03 -28.31 23.56
C ASP A 331 -12.89 -29.27 24.43
N ALA A 332 -14.20 -29.24 24.28
CA ALA A 332 -15.14 -30.08 25.03
C ALA A 332 -14.96 -31.59 24.73
N ASP A 333 -14.45 -31.91 23.56
CA ASP A 333 -14.22 -33.27 23.08
C ASP A 333 -12.78 -33.75 23.39
N GLY A 334 -11.94 -32.87 23.95
CA GLY A 334 -10.55 -33.13 24.31
C GLY A 334 -9.56 -32.97 23.17
N GLU A 335 -9.98 -32.43 22.03
CA GLU A 335 -9.11 -32.07 20.90
C GLU A 335 -8.38 -30.77 21.17
N ALA A 336 -7.12 -30.70 20.74
CA ALA A 336 -6.30 -29.48 20.86
C ALA A 336 -6.64 -28.51 19.76
N VAL A 337 -7.42 -27.46 20.07
CA VAL A 337 -7.85 -26.43 19.11
C VAL A 337 -7.23 -25.08 19.44
N CYS A 338 -6.87 -24.35 18.40
CA CYS A 338 -6.49 -22.96 18.48
C CYS A 338 -7.70 -22.06 18.22
N LYS A 339 -7.87 -21.05 19.05
CA LYS A 339 -8.92 -20.03 18.87
C LYS A 339 -8.23 -18.68 18.86
N ALA A 340 -7.88 -18.19 17.67
CA ALA A 340 -7.36 -16.85 17.52
C ALA A 340 -8.43 -15.86 17.96
N THR A 341 -8.06 -14.93 18.83
CA THR A 341 -8.88 -13.77 19.11
C THR A 341 -8.65 -12.76 17.99
N VAL A 342 -9.46 -12.83 16.94
CA VAL A 342 -9.57 -11.72 16.00
C VAL A 342 -10.43 -10.68 16.70
N GLU A 343 -10.03 -9.40 16.70
CA GLU A 343 -10.89 -8.30 17.21
C GLU A 343 -12.22 -8.18 16.46
N VAL A 344 -12.29 -8.77 15.29
CA VAL A 344 -13.52 -9.03 14.56
C VAL A 344 -13.98 -10.41 15.00
N GLU A 345 -14.98 -10.45 15.92
CA GLU A 345 -15.65 -11.64 16.45
C GLU A 345 -15.31 -12.93 15.71
N ASN A 346 -14.97 -14.02 16.43
CA ASN A 346 -14.62 -15.37 15.96
C ASN A 346 -15.57 -15.93 14.88
N GLN A 347 -15.77 -15.21 13.78
CA GLN A 347 -16.59 -15.59 12.65
C GLN A 347 -15.67 -16.03 11.51
N GLU A 348 -15.63 -17.31 11.27
CA GLU A 348 -15.25 -17.79 9.95
C GLU A 348 -16.48 -17.69 9.03
N PRO A 349 -16.37 -17.04 7.89
CA PRO A 349 -15.19 -16.33 7.34
C PRO A 349 -14.93 -14.95 7.97
N VAL A 350 -13.66 -14.53 7.98
CA VAL A 350 -13.24 -13.20 8.45
C VAL A 350 -13.55 -12.16 7.38
N TYR A 351 -14.23 -11.08 7.78
CA TYR A 351 -14.55 -9.97 6.89
C TYR A 351 -13.88 -8.67 7.35
N LEU A 352 -13.27 -7.96 6.41
CA LEU A 352 -12.82 -6.58 6.58
C LEU A 352 -13.85 -5.61 5.98
N PHE A 353 -13.79 -4.35 6.38
CA PHE A 353 -14.71 -3.30 5.93
C PHE A 353 -16.19 -3.55 6.25
N ASN A 354 -16.46 -4.31 7.30
CA ASN A 354 -17.81 -4.70 7.71
C ASN A 354 -18.52 -3.65 8.60
N ARG A 355 -17.94 -2.47 8.77
CA ARG A 355 -18.56 -1.40 9.56
C ARG A 355 -19.72 -0.76 8.81
N ALA A 356 -20.78 -0.38 9.56
CA ALA A 356 -21.91 0.35 8.99
C ALA A 356 -21.44 1.61 8.25
N GLN A 357 -21.99 1.82 7.07
CA GLN A 357 -21.71 2.98 6.23
C GLN A 357 -22.77 4.06 6.45
N PRO A 358 -22.50 5.33 6.13
CA PRO A 358 -23.51 6.39 6.09
C PRO A 358 -24.66 6.03 5.14
N GLU A 359 -25.83 6.61 5.38
CA GLU A 359 -27.00 6.43 4.50
C GLU A 359 -26.67 6.84 3.06
N GLY A 360 -26.98 5.98 2.10
CA GLY A 360 -26.71 6.19 0.67
C GLY A 360 -25.32 5.79 0.19
N VAL A 361 -24.48 5.22 1.07
CA VAL A 361 -23.16 4.69 0.68
C VAL A 361 -23.22 3.15 0.66
N GLU A 362 -22.92 2.55 -0.47
CA GLU A 362 -22.83 1.10 -0.58
C GLU A 362 -21.59 0.57 0.15
N ALA A 363 -21.82 -0.38 1.06
CA ALA A 363 -20.75 -1.09 1.73
C ALA A 363 -20.38 -2.35 0.95
N ALA A 364 -19.08 -2.58 0.78
CA ALA A 364 -18.54 -3.80 0.19
C ALA A 364 -17.59 -4.49 1.20
N PRO A 365 -18.10 -5.34 2.11
CA PRO A 365 -17.26 -6.12 2.99
C PRO A 365 -16.45 -7.13 2.18
N VAL A 366 -15.16 -7.30 2.54
CA VAL A 366 -14.23 -8.19 1.84
C VAL A 366 -13.92 -9.38 2.74
N LYS A 367 -14.17 -10.60 2.23
CA LYS A 367 -13.73 -11.83 2.87
C LYS A 367 -12.22 -11.97 2.73
N VAL A 368 -11.54 -12.42 3.78
CA VAL A 368 -10.09 -12.59 3.80
C VAL A 368 -9.68 -13.91 4.41
N ASP A 369 -8.58 -14.48 3.88
CA ASP A 369 -7.84 -15.61 4.44
C ASP A 369 -6.58 -15.08 5.12
N LEU A 370 -6.42 -15.33 6.42
CA LEU A 370 -5.28 -14.87 7.22
C LEU A 370 -4.14 -15.89 7.26
N ALA A 371 -4.25 -17.02 6.58
CA ALA A 371 -3.20 -18.01 6.47
C ALA A 371 -1.98 -17.43 5.73
N VAL A 372 -0.79 -17.66 6.26
CA VAL A 372 0.46 -17.21 5.65
C VAL A 372 1.13 -18.39 4.96
N GLU A 373 1.41 -18.25 3.68
CA GLU A 373 2.07 -19.30 2.89
C GLU A 373 3.40 -19.74 3.51
N GLY A 374 3.53 -21.05 3.75
CA GLY A 374 4.74 -21.65 4.32
C GLY A 374 4.86 -21.53 5.85
N ASP A 375 3.89 -20.96 6.56
CA ASP A 375 3.84 -21.01 8.01
C ASP A 375 3.35 -22.40 8.45
N PRO A 376 4.15 -23.16 9.26
CA PRO A 376 3.73 -24.48 9.73
C PRO A 376 2.67 -24.43 10.84
N VAL A 377 2.39 -23.25 11.39
CA VAL A 377 1.42 -23.05 12.47
C VAL A 377 0.11 -22.55 11.88
N ASP A 378 -0.99 -23.18 12.30
CA ASP A 378 -2.32 -22.77 11.91
C ASP A 378 -2.58 -21.29 12.26
N TRP A 379 -3.14 -20.56 11.31
CA TRP A 379 -3.45 -19.14 11.49
C TRP A 379 -4.36 -18.91 12.71
N GLN A 380 -5.24 -19.82 13.04
CA GLN A 380 -6.13 -19.74 14.22
C GLN A 380 -5.37 -19.74 15.55
N CYS A 381 -4.08 -20.11 15.55
CA CYS A 381 -3.24 -20.06 16.73
C CYS A 381 -2.63 -18.68 17.01
N TYR A 382 -2.82 -17.70 16.16
CA TYR A 382 -2.29 -16.35 16.37
C TYR A 382 -3.38 -15.36 16.81
N ARG A 383 -2.99 -14.32 17.55
CA ARG A 383 -3.82 -13.13 17.79
C ARG A 383 -3.64 -12.12 16.69
N TYR A 384 -4.73 -11.54 16.24
CA TYR A 384 -4.74 -10.54 15.19
C TYR A 384 -5.28 -9.21 15.69
N ARG A 385 -4.82 -8.14 15.06
CA ARG A 385 -5.37 -6.79 15.18
C ARG A 385 -5.62 -6.22 13.80
N VAL A 386 -6.82 -5.66 13.63
CA VAL A 386 -7.23 -5.03 12.40
C VAL A 386 -7.14 -3.51 12.56
N PHE A 387 -6.52 -2.86 11.59
CA PHE A 387 -6.43 -1.41 11.48
C PHE A 387 -7.13 -1.01 10.19
N GLU A 388 -8.14 -0.17 10.29
CA GLU A 388 -8.87 0.35 9.14
C GLU A 388 -8.87 1.87 9.16
N THR A 389 -8.65 2.48 8.00
CA THR A 389 -8.71 3.93 7.82
C THR A 389 -9.31 4.31 6.48
N ILE A 390 -9.79 5.55 6.39
CA ILE A 390 -10.21 6.18 5.15
C ILE A 390 -9.31 7.38 4.92
N VAL A 391 -8.67 7.43 3.75
CA VAL A 391 -7.78 8.51 3.34
C VAL A 391 -8.39 9.23 2.15
N PRO A 392 -8.75 10.50 2.27
CA PRO A 392 -9.22 11.29 1.13
C PRO A 392 -8.06 11.60 0.18
N LEU A 393 -8.27 11.40 -1.12
CA LEU A 393 -7.31 11.73 -2.17
C LEU A 393 -7.41 13.23 -2.54
N ARG A 394 -6.82 14.07 -1.72
CA ARG A 394 -6.93 15.54 -1.85
C ARG A 394 -6.43 16.05 -3.20
N ASN A 395 -5.34 15.48 -3.70
CA ASN A 395 -4.72 15.91 -4.95
C ASN A 395 -5.55 15.54 -6.18
N ALA A 396 -6.37 14.49 -6.12
CA ALA A 396 -7.27 14.09 -7.21
C ALA A 396 -8.44 15.07 -7.40
N GLY A 397 -8.83 15.82 -6.35
CA GLY A 397 -9.92 16.79 -6.38
C GLY A 397 -9.55 18.17 -6.89
N TRP A 398 -8.27 18.50 -7.05
CA TRP A 398 -7.79 19.81 -7.53
C TRP A 398 -7.80 19.87 -9.07
N ARG A 399 -9.00 19.91 -9.64
CA ARG A 399 -9.21 20.08 -11.07
C ARG A 399 -9.75 21.48 -11.33
N ASN A 400 -9.09 22.23 -12.20
CA ASN A 400 -9.56 23.51 -12.69
C ASN A 400 -10.64 23.33 -13.76
#